data_a35d3981d779235009f74272aec9dbbf
#
_entry.id   a35d3981d779235009f74272aec9dbbf
#
_cell.length_a   1.000
_cell.length_b   1.000
_cell.length_c   1.000
_cell.angle_alpha   90.00
_cell.angle_beta   90.00
_cell.angle_gamma   90.00
#
_symmetry.space_group_name_H-M   'P 1'
#
loop_
_entity.id
_entity.type
_entity.pdbx_description
1 polymer ?
#
loop_
_entity_poly.entity_id
_entity_poly.type
_entity_poly.pdbx_seq_one_letter_code
_entity_poly.pdbx_strand_id
1 'polypeptide(L)'
;MTDFAYEDLLPIGDDETPYRLLTTDGVSVVDGPGGRSFLQVEPEALRLLTDTAMHDIAHYLRPAHLQQLANILDDPEASNNDKFVALDLLKNANIAAGGILPMCQDTGTAIVMGKRGQHVLTPGRDEEAVSRGVYDAYTRLNLRYSQMAPVTTWDERNTGSNLPAQIELYADTAPGHESTYKFLFMAKGGGSANKSFLFQETKAVLNPDAMMRFLDEKLRSLGTAACPPYHLAIVIGGTSAEFALKTAKYASAKYLDQLPKAGDAATGHGFRDTELEEKVLELTRQFGIGAQFGGKYFCHDVRVVRLPRHGASLPIAIAVSCSADRQVLGKITPEGVFIEQLETDPARFLPDQTHAALTGEEDTDAVGAASTGAGAVVAIDLNQPMADILAELTKHPVKTRLSLTGPLVVARDIAHAKIKERLDAGEPMPDYLRNHPVYYAGP
;
A
#
# COMPACT_ATOMS: atom_id res chain seq x y z
N MET A 1 -38.91 7.34 23.38
CA MET A 1 -37.77 6.41 23.45
C MET A 1 -37.64 5.81 22.05
N THR A 2 -36.46 5.75 21.52
CA THR A 2 -36.20 5.03 20.24
C THR A 2 -36.20 3.55 20.52
N ASP A 3 -36.78 2.74 19.62
CA ASP A 3 -36.73 1.27 19.71
C ASP A 3 -35.29 0.78 19.56
N PHE A 4 -34.99 -0.38 20.14
CA PHE A 4 -33.69 -1.02 19.97
C PHE A 4 -33.50 -1.45 18.51
N ALA A 5 -32.45 -0.94 17.87
CA ALA A 5 -32.01 -1.33 16.53
C ALA A 5 -30.53 -1.71 16.59
N TYR A 6 -30.15 -2.80 15.91
CA TYR A 6 -28.77 -3.24 15.82
C TYR A 6 -28.41 -3.55 14.37
N GLU A 7 -27.27 -3.05 13.99
CA GLU A 7 -26.59 -3.37 12.75
C GLU A 7 -25.08 -3.35 13.00
N ASP A 8 -24.31 -4.10 12.23
CA ASP A 8 -22.86 -4.03 12.33
C ASP A 8 -22.38 -2.61 12.06
N LEU A 9 -21.38 -2.16 12.83
CA LEU A 9 -20.84 -0.82 12.68
C LEU A 9 -20.23 -0.58 11.29
N LEU A 10 -19.73 -1.64 10.66
CA LEU A 10 -19.24 -1.66 9.27
C LEU A 10 -19.98 -2.75 8.50
N PRO A 11 -21.21 -2.49 8.01
CA PRO A 11 -22.00 -3.47 7.28
C PRO A 11 -21.43 -3.63 5.85
N ILE A 12 -20.46 -4.51 5.74
CA ILE A 12 -19.83 -4.86 4.46
C ILE A 12 -20.81 -5.78 3.71
N GLY A 13 -21.10 -5.46 2.45
CA GLY A 13 -21.93 -6.25 1.56
C GLY A 13 -21.33 -7.62 1.20
N ASP A 14 -21.93 -8.27 0.20
CA ASP A 14 -21.49 -9.58 -0.27
C ASP A 14 -20.07 -9.52 -0.85
N ASP A 15 -19.32 -10.60 -0.64
CA ASP A 15 -17.95 -10.75 -1.12
C ASP A 15 -17.95 -11.25 -2.58
N GLU A 16 -17.74 -10.33 -3.53
CA GLU A 16 -17.66 -10.62 -4.96
C GLU A 16 -16.22 -10.89 -5.45
N THR A 17 -15.27 -11.03 -4.52
CA THR A 17 -13.85 -11.23 -4.84
C THR A 17 -13.64 -12.55 -5.60
N PRO A 18 -12.93 -12.55 -6.73
CA PRO A 18 -12.54 -13.78 -7.39
C PRO A 18 -11.47 -14.50 -6.56
N TYR A 19 -11.73 -15.75 -6.22
CA TYR A 19 -10.82 -16.60 -5.45
C TYR A 19 -10.32 -17.77 -6.26
N ARG A 20 -9.07 -18.20 -5.97
CA ARG A 20 -8.54 -19.48 -6.39
C ARG A 20 -8.40 -20.43 -5.20
N LEU A 21 -8.65 -21.72 -5.44
CA LEU A 21 -8.43 -22.77 -4.45
C LEU A 21 -6.92 -23.01 -4.29
N LEU A 22 -6.44 -23.04 -3.05
CA LEU A 22 -5.08 -23.45 -2.72
C LEU A 22 -4.97 -24.93 -2.42
N THR A 23 -5.84 -25.41 -1.52
CA THR A 23 -5.87 -26.81 -1.11
C THR A 23 -7.18 -27.13 -0.43
N THR A 24 -7.51 -28.42 -0.39
CA THR A 24 -8.55 -28.98 0.48
C THR A 24 -7.95 -29.68 1.72
N ASP A 25 -6.63 -29.80 1.79
CA ASP A 25 -5.96 -30.44 2.92
C ASP A 25 -6.02 -29.54 4.17
N GLY A 26 -6.12 -30.17 5.33
CA GLY A 26 -6.21 -29.45 6.60
C GLY A 26 -7.56 -28.80 6.88
N VAL A 27 -8.59 -29.16 6.08
CA VAL A 27 -9.97 -28.70 6.24
C VAL A 27 -10.90 -29.90 6.26
N SER A 28 -11.79 -29.95 7.22
CA SER A 28 -12.80 -31.01 7.30
C SER A 28 -14.09 -30.50 7.95
N VAL A 29 -15.17 -31.19 7.69
CA VAL A 29 -16.46 -30.93 8.37
C VAL A 29 -16.71 -32.03 9.37
N VAL A 30 -17.02 -31.65 10.60
CA VAL A 30 -17.29 -32.58 11.69
C VAL A 30 -18.65 -32.30 12.30
N ASP A 31 -19.35 -33.37 12.73
CA ASP A 31 -20.60 -33.24 13.45
C ASP A 31 -20.35 -32.83 14.89
N GLY A 32 -21.15 -31.91 15.37
CA GLY A 32 -21.03 -31.35 16.70
C GLY A 32 -22.36 -31.35 17.49
N PRO A 33 -22.35 -30.70 18.66
CA PRO A 33 -23.52 -30.64 19.52
C PRO A 33 -24.75 -30.04 18.84
N GLY A 34 -25.91 -30.65 19.10
CA GLY A 34 -27.19 -30.16 18.59
C GLY A 34 -27.40 -30.39 17.08
N GLY A 35 -26.69 -31.35 16.48
CA GLY A 35 -26.81 -31.69 15.06
C GLY A 35 -26.27 -30.61 14.13
N ARG A 36 -25.36 -29.76 14.62
CA ARG A 36 -24.69 -28.73 13.82
C ARG A 36 -23.41 -29.28 13.23
N SER A 37 -23.11 -28.87 12.02
CA SER A 37 -21.81 -29.14 11.41
C SER A 37 -20.84 -28.05 11.76
N PHE A 38 -19.57 -28.40 11.98
CA PHE A 38 -18.48 -27.49 12.28
C PHE A 38 -17.36 -27.66 11.26
N LEU A 39 -16.80 -26.54 10.84
CA LEU A 39 -15.61 -26.51 10.03
C LEU A 39 -14.39 -26.68 10.94
N GLN A 40 -13.66 -27.77 10.79
CA GLN A 40 -12.38 -27.98 11.49
C GLN A 40 -11.26 -27.54 10.57
N VAL A 41 -10.38 -26.69 11.10
CA VAL A 41 -9.24 -26.11 10.38
C VAL A 41 -7.96 -26.44 11.12
N GLU A 42 -7.05 -27.13 10.46
CA GLU A 42 -5.75 -27.47 11.00
C GLU A 42 -4.76 -26.27 10.90
N PRO A 43 -3.78 -26.14 11.81
CA PRO A 43 -2.82 -25.04 11.82
C PRO A 43 -2.03 -24.92 10.51
N GLU A 44 -1.81 -26.03 9.82
CA GLU A 44 -1.09 -26.05 8.54
C GLU A 44 -1.87 -25.33 7.42
N ALA A 45 -3.21 -25.39 7.43
CA ALA A 45 -4.04 -24.63 6.49
C ALA A 45 -3.90 -23.12 6.70
N LEU A 46 -3.86 -22.66 7.95
CA LEU A 46 -3.61 -21.25 8.30
C LEU A 46 -2.20 -20.81 7.89
N ARG A 47 -1.20 -21.65 8.15
CA ARG A 47 0.19 -21.43 7.79
C ARG A 47 0.35 -21.31 6.27
N LEU A 48 -0.19 -22.27 5.51
CA LEU A 48 -0.13 -22.28 4.04
C LEU A 48 -0.82 -21.06 3.44
N LEU A 49 -2.03 -20.73 3.91
CA LEU A 49 -2.75 -19.54 3.44
C LEU A 49 -1.92 -18.27 3.66
N THR A 50 -1.31 -18.13 4.84
CA THR A 50 -0.51 -16.95 5.18
C THR A 50 0.80 -16.89 4.37
N ASP A 51 1.53 -18.01 4.23
CA ASP A 51 2.75 -18.07 3.41
C ASP A 51 2.45 -17.67 1.96
N THR A 52 1.36 -18.22 1.39
CA THR A 52 0.92 -17.88 0.04
C THR A 52 0.50 -16.40 -0.07
N ALA A 53 -0.23 -15.89 0.90
CA ALA A 53 -0.66 -14.49 0.91
C ALA A 53 0.54 -13.54 0.91
N MET A 54 1.56 -13.80 1.73
CA MET A 54 2.77 -12.98 1.78
C MET A 54 3.58 -13.08 0.48
N HIS A 55 3.63 -14.27 -0.15
CA HIS A 55 4.21 -14.44 -1.48
C HIS A 55 3.47 -13.60 -2.52
N ASP A 56 2.15 -13.73 -2.58
CA ASP A 56 1.34 -13.12 -3.63
C ASP A 56 1.39 -11.58 -3.55
N ILE A 57 1.25 -11.01 -2.35
CA ILE A 57 1.34 -9.54 -2.20
C ILE A 57 2.74 -8.96 -2.39
N ALA A 58 3.78 -9.79 -2.33
CA ALA A 58 5.13 -9.35 -2.66
C ALA A 58 5.37 -9.28 -4.16
N HIS A 59 4.63 -10.04 -4.98
CA HIS A 59 4.91 -10.24 -6.40
C HIS A 59 3.76 -9.85 -7.33
N TYR A 60 2.52 -9.84 -6.85
CA TYR A 60 1.32 -9.63 -7.68
C TYR A 60 0.49 -8.45 -7.17
N LEU A 61 -0.27 -7.86 -8.08
CA LEU A 61 -1.17 -6.75 -7.81
C LEU A 61 -2.60 -7.09 -8.25
N ARG A 62 -3.57 -6.37 -7.72
CA ARG A 62 -4.95 -6.43 -8.20
C ARG A 62 -5.07 -5.91 -9.62
N PRO A 63 -5.83 -6.57 -10.52
CA PRO A 63 -6.04 -6.10 -11.88
C PRO A 63 -6.53 -4.65 -11.96
N ALA A 64 -7.42 -4.25 -11.05
CA ALA A 64 -7.95 -2.88 -11.00
C ALA A 64 -6.87 -1.82 -10.72
N HIS A 65 -5.86 -2.14 -9.88
CA HIS A 65 -4.74 -1.23 -9.63
C HIS A 65 -3.86 -1.08 -10.88
N LEU A 66 -3.54 -2.18 -11.54
CA LEU A 66 -2.77 -2.16 -12.80
C LEU A 66 -3.50 -1.37 -13.89
N GLN A 67 -4.83 -1.52 -13.98
CA GLN A 67 -5.65 -0.75 -14.92
C GLN A 67 -5.60 0.75 -14.61
N GLN A 68 -5.60 1.16 -13.34
CA GLN A 68 -5.45 2.56 -12.95
C GLN A 68 -4.10 3.14 -13.41
N LEU A 69 -3.02 2.36 -13.32
CA LEU A 69 -1.71 2.75 -13.86
C LEU A 69 -1.73 2.86 -15.39
N ALA A 70 -2.31 1.88 -16.08
CA ALA A 70 -2.44 1.92 -17.54
C ALA A 70 -3.25 3.13 -18.01
N ASN A 71 -4.34 3.46 -17.33
CA ASN A 71 -5.17 4.63 -17.66
C ASN A 71 -4.39 5.96 -17.60
N ILE A 72 -3.35 6.06 -16.76
CA ILE A 72 -2.49 7.26 -16.73
C ILE A 72 -1.73 7.44 -18.06
N LEU A 73 -1.34 6.33 -18.69
CA LEU A 73 -0.61 6.38 -19.97
C LEU A 73 -1.48 6.96 -21.09
N ASP A 74 -2.78 6.67 -21.06
CA ASP A 74 -3.75 7.10 -22.07
C ASP A 74 -4.37 8.48 -21.78
N ASP A 75 -4.16 9.03 -20.58
CA ASP A 75 -4.71 10.32 -20.19
C ASP A 75 -4.00 11.47 -20.93
N PRO A 76 -4.70 12.24 -21.78
CA PRO A 76 -4.09 13.37 -22.49
C PRO A 76 -3.67 14.52 -21.58
N GLU A 77 -4.23 14.62 -20.37
CA GLU A 77 -3.90 15.65 -19.39
C GLU A 77 -2.75 15.22 -18.46
N ALA A 78 -2.36 13.93 -18.46
CA ALA A 78 -1.24 13.45 -17.66
C ALA A 78 0.06 14.07 -18.13
N SER A 79 0.85 14.55 -17.18
CA SER A 79 2.19 15.04 -17.48
C SER A 79 3.11 13.91 -17.96
N ASN A 80 4.19 14.28 -18.64
CA ASN A 80 5.21 13.29 -19.02
C ASN A 80 5.81 12.58 -17.80
N ASN A 81 5.86 13.24 -16.62
CA ASN A 81 6.29 12.61 -15.38
C ASN A 81 5.30 11.59 -14.86
N ASP A 82 3.97 11.91 -14.87
CA ASP A 82 2.94 10.96 -14.48
C ASP A 82 3.02 9.69 -15.35
N LYS A 83 3.12 9.86 -16.67
CA LYS A 83 3.22 8.74 -17.63
C LYS A 83 4.50 7.93 -17.43
N PHE A 84 5.63 8.59 -17.20
CA PHE A 84 6.91 7.93 -16.95
C PHE A 84 6.84 7.05 -15.69
N VAL A 85 6.33 7.60 -14.58
CA VAL A 85 6.21 6.84 -13.32
C VAL A 85 5.23 5.69 -13.48
N ALA A 86 4.07 5.91 -14.12
CA ALA A 86 3.08 4.84 -14.34
C ALA A 86 3.65 3.69 -15.18
N LEU A 87 4.39 4.00 -16.25
CA LEU A 87 5.04 3.00 -17.08
C LEU A 87 6.08 2.19 -16.30
N ASP A 88 6.90 2.87 -15.49
CA ASP A 88 7.92 2.17 -14.70
C ASP A 88 7.30 1.29 -13.61
N LEU A 89 6.18 1.71 -13.01
CA LEU A 89 5.42 0.88 -12.05
C LEU A 89 4.83 -0.37 -12.73
N LEU A 90 4.30 -0.25 -13.95
CA LEU A 90 3.80 -1.40 -14.72
C LEU A 90 4.95 -2.36 -15.11
N LYS A 91 6.09 -1.84 -15.56
CA LYS A 91 7.29 -2.66 -15.85
C LYS A 91 7.77 -3.38 -14.59
N ASN A 92 7.82 -2.67 -13.46
CA ASN A 92 8.20 -3.25 -12.17
C ASN A 92 7.24 -4.37 -11.75
N ALA A 93 5.93 -4.18 -11.91
CA ALA A 93 4.93 -5.21 -11.64
C ALA A 93 5.17 -6.47 -12.52
N ASN A 94 5.49 -6.27 -13.80
CA ASN A 94 5.80 -7.38 -14.70
C ASN A 94 7.07 -8.13 -14.29
N ILE A 95 8.13 -7.44 -13.88
CA ILE A 95 9.35 -8.06 -13.35
C ILE A 95 9.06 -8.83 -12.06
N ALA A 96 8.29 -8.22 -11.15
CA ALA A 96 7.95 -8.86 -9.87
C ALA A 96 7.09 -10.12 -10.07
N ALA A 97 6.22 -10.15 -11.06
CA ALA A 97 5.38 -11.32 -11.38
C ALA A 97 6.20 -12.57 -11.75
N GLY A 98 7.48 -12.42 -12.08
CA GLY A 98 8.41 -13.53 -12.23
C GLY A 98 8.75 -14.26 -10.92
N GLY A 99 8.32 -13.79 -9.76
CA GLY A 99 8.45 -14.46 -8.46
C GLY A 99 9.86 -14.50 -7.87
N ILE A 100 10.80 -13.71 -8.41
CA ILE A 100 12.20 -13.67 -7.96
C ILE A 100 12.48 -12.39 -7.15
N LEU A 101 12.12 -11.25 -7.69
CA LEU A 101 12.29 -9.96 -7.03
C LEU A 101 10.92 -9.44 -6.58
N PRO A 102 10.76 -9.05 -5.31
CA PRO A 102 9.53 -8.41 -4.87
C PRO A 102 9.37 -7.05 -5.53
N MET A 103 8.12 -6.60 -5.73
CA MET A 103 7.82 -5.32 -6.40
C MET A 103 8.31 -4.08 -5.63
N CYS A 104 8.69 -4.23 -4.37
CA CYS A 104 9.22 -3.16 -3.54
C CYS A 104 10.34 -3.69 -2.65
N GLN A 105 11.44 -2.96 -2.56
CA GLN A 105 12.57 -3.28 -1.65
C GLN A 105 12.17 -3.23 -0.16
N ASP A 106 11.20 -2.39 0.22
CA ASP A 106 10.60 -2.40 1.54
C ASP A 106 9.42 -3.38 1.51
N THR A 107 9.68 -4.64 1.84
CA THR A 107 8.67 -5.69 1.82
C THR A 107 7.64 -5.58 2.95
N GLY A 108 7.88 -4.66 3.88
CA GLY A 108 6.89 -4.14 4.82
C GLY A 108 6.65 -5.01 6.04
N THR A 109 5.87 -4.47 6.96
CA THR A 109 5.33 -5.18 8.12
C THR A 109 4.11 -5.99 7.70
N ALA A 110 4.08 -7.28 8.05
CA ALA A 110 2.92 -8.13 7.83
C ALA A 110 1.79 -7.77 8.80
N ILE A 111 0.60 -7.58 8.27
CA ILE A 111 -0.61 -7.28 9.02
C ILE A 111 -1.69 -8.28 8.56
N VAL A 112 -2.27 -8.99 9.52
CA VAL A 112 -3.30 -9.99 9.26
C VAL A 112 -4.53 -9.68 10.12
N MET A 113 -5.66 -9.52 9.48
CA MET A 113 -6.94 -9.32 10.14
C MET A 113 -7.88 -10.44 9.73
N GLY A 114 -8.31 -11.24 10.72
CA GLY A 114 -9.17 -12.40 10.50
C GLY A 114 -10.51 -12.27 11.19
N LYS A 115 -11.54 -12.84 10.56
CA LYS A 115 -12.88 -13.03 11.13
C LYS A 115 -13.22 -14.50 11.12
N ARG A 116 -13.36 -15.10 12.30
CA ARG A 116 -13.66 -16.52 12.49
C ARG A 116 -15.15 -16.73 12.78
N GLY A 117 -15.81 -17.47 11.91
CA GLY A 117 -17.18 -17.89 12.10
C GLY A 117 -17.36 -18.77 13.35
N GLN A 118 -18.55 -18.76 13.92
CA GLN A 118 -18.83 -19.40 15.21
C GLN A 118 -18.82 -20.94 15.16
N HIS A 119 -18.93 -21.52 13.96
CA HIS A 119 -18.81 -22.98 13.75
C HIS A 119 -17.44 -23.38 13.21
N VAL A 120 -16.43 -22.52 13.31
CA VAL A 120 -15.04 -22.84 12.94
C VAL A 120 -14.29 -23.29 14.18
N LEU A 121 -13.78 -24.51 14.15
CA LEU A 121 -12.96 -25.13 15.17
C LEU A 121 -11.50 -25.15 14.73
N THR A 122 -10.63 -24.73 15.62
CA THR A 122 -9.19 -24.87 15.47
C THR A 122 -8.64 -25.52 16.75
N PRO A 123 -7.47 -26.17 16.72
CA PRO A 123 -6.85 -26.68 17.96
C PRO A 123 -6.32 -25.56 18.86
N GLY A 124 -6.49 -24.28 18.46
CA GLY A 124 -5.96 -23.10 19.15
C GLY A 124 -4.61 -22.65 18.58
N ARG A 125 -4.09 -21.52 19.11
CA ARG A 125 -2.83 -20.90 18.67
C ARG A 125 -2.85 -20.48 17.20
N ASP A 126 -3.97 -19.98 16.72
CA ASP A 126 -4.15 -19.52 15.33
C ASP A 126 -3.11 -18.44 14.96
N GLU A 127 -2.82 -17.50 15.88
CA GLU A 127 -1.80 -16.46 15.70
C GLU A 127 -0.39 -17.03 15.50
N GLU A 128 -0.07 -18.15 16.17
CA GLU A 128 1.22 -18.81 15.96
C GLU A 128 1.31 -19.44 14.58
N ALA A 129 0.26 -20.09 14.11
CA ALA A 129 0.19 -20.69 12.77
C ALA A 129 0.33 -19.59 11.67
N VAL A 130 -0.38 -18.48 11.83
CA VAL A 130 -0.28 -17.30 10.96
C VAL A 130 1.13 -16.70 11.01
N SER A 131 1.70 -16.50 12.21
CA SER A 131 3.08 -16.00 12.37
C SER A 131 4.10 -16.91 11.69
N ARG A 132 3.89 -18.23 11.75
CA ARG A 132 4.74 -19.20 11.08
C ARG A 132 4.69 -19.04 9.56
N GLY A 133 3.51 -18.83 8.98
CA GLY A 133 3.36 -18.55 7.55
C GLY A 133 4.10 -17.26 7.13
N VAL A 134 4.02 -16.18 7.92
CA VAL A 134 4.81 -14.97 7.69
C VAL A 134 6.31 -15.27 7.72
N TYR A 135 6.79 -15.95 8.75
CA TYR A 135 8.19 -16.33 8.88
C TYR A 135 8.70 -17.12 7.67
N ASP A 136 7.94 -18.13 7.27
CA ASP A 136 8.31 -19.02 6.17
C ASP A 136 8.41 -18.25 4.83
N ALA A 137 7.44 -17.39 4.52
CA ALA A 137 7.46 -16.56 3.33
C ALA A 137 8.67 -15.62 3.32
N TYR A 138 8.88 -14.85 4.39
CA TYR A 138 9.97 -13.88 4.46
C TYR A 138 11.35 -14.53 4.39
N THR A 139 11.51 -15.71 4.99
CA THR A 139 12.78 -16.45 4.97
C THR A 139 13.03 -17.11 3.62
N ARG A 140 12.05 -17.83 3.09
CA ARG A 140 12.16 -18.56 1.83
C ARG A 140 12.38 -17.64 0.62
N LEU A 141 11.69 -16.49 0.60
CA LEU A 141 11.74 -15.53 -0.50
C LEU A 141 12.85 -14.48 -0.32
N ASN A 142 13.63 -14.55 0.75
CA ASN A 142 14.66 -13.56 1.11
C ASN A 142 14.10 -12.13 1.13
N LEU A 143 12.87 -11.95 1.64
CA LEU A 143 12.28 -10.64 1.79
C LEU A 143 13.01 -9.85 2.88
N ARG A 144 12.94 -8.53 2.82
CA ARG A 144 13.63 -7.66 3.79
C ARG A 144 12.99 -7.76 5.17
N TYR A 145 13.80 -8.05 6.19
CA TYR A 145 13.39 -8.01 7.58
C TYR A 145 13.37 -6.56 8.06
N SER A 146 12.19 -6.00 8.27
CA SER A 146 12.02 -4.59 8.65
C SER A 146 11.62 -4.39 10.10
N GLN A 147 11.35 -5.49 10.85
CA GLN A 147 10.92 -5.40 12.23
C GLN A 147 12.11 -5.23 13.19
N MET A 148 12.00 -4.19 14.03
CA MET A 148 12.93 -3.91 15.10
C MET A 148 12.31 -4.33 16.44
N ALA A 149 13.04 -5.12 17.23
CA ALA A 149 12.65 -5.51 18.57
C ALA A 149 13.25 -4.52 19.58
N PRO A 150 12.44 -3.89 20.42
CA PRO A 150 12.96 -3.07 21.51
C PRO A 150 13.62 -3.96 22.57
N VAL A 151 14.88 -3.71 22.87
CA VAL A 151 15.62 -4.34 23.97
C VAL A 151 15.46 -3.51 25.24
N THR A 152 15.51 -2.19 25.07
CA THR A 152 15.16 -1.19 26.08
C THR A 152 14.37 -0.08 25.40
N THR A 153 13.99 0.98 26.11
CA THR A 153 13.34 2.16 25.49
C THR A 153 14.21 2.80 24.41
N TRP A 154 15.51 2.66 24.48
CA TRP A 154 16.46 3.37 23.63
C TRP A 154 17.30 2.45 22.73
N ASP A 155 17.22 1.15 22.94
CA ASP A 155 18.02 0.16 22.23
C ASP A 155 17.13 -0.83 21.50
N GLU A 156 17.37 -1.02 20.20
CA GLU A 156 16.59 -1.87 19.33
C GLU A 156 17.50 -2.80 18.51
N ARG A 157 16.99 -3.96 18.18
CA ARG A 157 17.66 -4.92 17.28
C ARG A 157 16.70 -5.43 16.23
N ASN A 158 17.20 -5.61 15.01
CA ASN A 158 16.42 -6.27 13.96
C ASN A 158 16.14 -7.72 14.38
N THR A 159 14.89 -8.16 14.23
CA THR A 159 14.46 -9.50 14.67
C THR A 159 14.99 -10.62 13.77
N GLY A 160 15.44 -10.31 12.56
CA GLY A 160 15.93 -11.30 11.59
C GLY A 160 14.88 -12.27 11.05
N SER A 161 13.60 -11.96 11.26
CA SER A 161 12.47 -12.82 10.87
C SER A 161 11.24 -12.07 10.38
N ASN A 162 11.30 -10.73 10.41
CA ASN A 162 10.15 -9.84 10.20
C ASN A 162 8.95 -10.07 11.15
N LEU A 163 9.16 -10.75 12.26
CA LEU A 163 8.20 -10.89 13.35
C LEU A 163 8.55 -9.92 14.49
N PRO A 164 7.57 -9.54 15.33
CA PRO A 164 6.17 -9.95 15.29
C PRO A 164 5.39 -9.29 14.14
N ALA A 165 4.42 -10.00 13.59
CA ALA A 165 3.40 -9.43 12.73
C ALA A 165 2.27 -8.82 13.57
N GLN A 166 1.52 -7.87 13.01
CA GLN A 166 0.26 -7.47 13.62
C GLN A 166 -0.82 -8.48 13.21
N ILE A 167 -1.36 -9.24 14.17
CA ILE A 167 -2.40 -10.24 13.95
C ILE A 167 -3.58 -9.90 14.83
N GLU A 168 -4.75 -9.76 14.23
CA GLU A 168 -6.00 -9.46 14.94
C GLU A 168 -7.09 -10.42 14.45
N LEU A 169 -7.56 -11.28 15.34
CA LEU A 169 -8.58 -12.29 15.03
C LEU A 169 -9.86 -11.97 15.79
N TYR A 170 -10.96 -11.82 15.07
CA TYR A 170 -12.28 -11.48 15.60
C TYR A 170 -13.28 -12.61 15.36
N ALA A 171 -14.32 -12.67 16.19
CA ALA A 171 -15.48 -13.47 15.85
C ALA A 171 -16.24 -12.83 14.66
N ASP A 172 -16.66 -13.67 13.71
CA ASP A 172 -17.63 -13.30 12.69
C ASP A 172 -19.02 -13.76 13.15
N THR A 173 -19.91 -12.80 13.35
CA THR A 173 -21.28 -13.05 13.81
C THR A 173 -22.32 -12.79 12.73
N ALA A 174 -21.87 -12.43 11.52
CA ALA A 174 -22.76 -12.18 10.40
C ALA A 174 -23.49 -13.48 9.98
N PRO A 175 -24.79 -13.41 9.71
CA PRO A 175 -25.55 -14.57 9.22
C PRO A 175 -24.94 -15.14 7.94
N GLY A 176 -24.85 -16.48 7.86
CA GLY A 176 -24.25 -17.18 6.72
C GLY A 176 -22.72 -17.30 6.75
N HIS A 177 -22.06 -16.72 7.76
CA HIS A 177 -20.60 -16.78 7.91
C HIS A 177 -20.15 -17.79 8.97
N GLU A 178 -21.06 -18.56 9.55
CA GLU A 178 -20.81 -19.42 10.69
C GLU A 178 -19.66 -20.41 10.44
N SER A 179 -19.59 -20.99 9.24
CA SER A 179 -18.57 -21.97 8.83
C SER A 179 -17.52 -21.37 7.88
N THR A 180 -17.16 -20.09 8.06
CA THR A 180 -16.17 -19.43 7.24
C THR A 180 -15.13 -18.74 8.12
N TYR A 181 -13.85 -18.87 7.77
CA TYR A 181 -12.76 -18.12 8.38
C TYR A 181 -12.14 -17.19 7.32
N LYS A 182 -12.37 -15.90 7.46
CA LYS A 182 -11.97 -14.88 6.48
C LYS A 182 -10.72 -14.13 6.94
N PHE A 183 -9.90 -13.69 5.99
CA PHE A 183 -8.67 -12.95 6.26
C PHE A 183 -8.48 -11.82 5.28
N LEU A 184 -7.92 -10.73 5.78
CA LEU A 184 -7.29 -9.66 5.01
C LEU A 184 -5.80 -9.65 5.38
N PHE A 185 -4.95 -9.93 4.41
CA PHE A 185 -3.50 -9.84 4.53
C PHE A 185 -3.01 -8.55 3.90
N MET A 186 -2.09 -7.88 4.58
CA MET A 186 -1.48 -6.64 4.10
C MET A 186 0.02 -6.63 4.41
N ALA A 187 0.80 -5.96 3.57
CA ALA A 187 2.16 -5.58 3.90
C ALA A 187 2.30 -4.06 3.77
N LYS A 188 2.56 -3.38 4.87
CA LYS A 188 2.75 -1.93 4.90
C LYS A 188 4.22 -1.60 5.10
N GLY A 189 4.85 -0.99 4.09
CA GLY A 189 6.19 -0.46 4.18
C GLY A 189 6.28 0.77 5.09
N GLY A 190 7.48 1.14 5.50
CA GLY A 190 7.73 2.28 6.40
C GLY A 190 7.16 3.59 5.85
N GLY A 191 7.21 3.80 4.54
CA GLY A 191 6.59 4.97 3.89
C GLY A 191 5.09 5.05 4.16
N SER A 192 4.34 4.00 3.85
CA SER A 192 2.88 3.96 4.09
C SER A 192 2.53 4.01 5.58
N ALA A 193 3.30 3.30 6.44
CA ALA A 193 3.09 3.32 7.88
C ALA A 193 3.26 4.73 8.47
N ASN A 194 4.29 5.47 8.02
CA ASN A 194 4.56 6.83 8.44
C ASN A 194 3.55 7.87 7.93
N LYS A 195 2.64 7.49 7.05
CA LYS A 195 1.55 8.34 6.52
C LYS A 195 0.18 7.90 7.05
N SER A 196 0.17 7.33 8.25
CA SER A 196 -1.04 7.07 9.03
C SER A 196 -1.13 8.09 10.17
N PHE A 197 -2.15 8.93 10.14
CA PHE A 197 -2.35 10.03 11.08
C PHE A 197 -3.71 9.95 11.76
N LEU A 198 -3.75 10.39 13.00
CA LEU A 198 -4.99 10.66 13.73
C LEU A 198 -4.98 12.12 14.22
N PHE A 199 -6.02 12.84 13.88
CA PHE A 199 -6.28 14.20 14.35
C PHE A 199 -7.50 14.18 15.25
N GLN A 200 -7.42 14.88 16.38
CA GLN A 200 -8.56 15.10 17.26
C GLN A 200 -9.08 16.51 17.02
N GLU A 201 -10.20 16.57 16.33
CA GLU A 201 -10.83 17.82 15.94
C GLU A 201 -12.14 18.08 16.72
N THR A 202 -12.74 19.22 16.48
CA THR A 202 -14.04 19.58 17.03
C THR A 202 -15.11 19.59 15.94
N LYS A 203 -16.38 19.64 16.35
CA LYS A 203 -17.51 19.78 15.44
C LYS A 203 -17.38 20.98 14.48
N ALA A 204 -16.55 21.97 14.79
CA ALA A 204 -16.30 23.12 13.92
C ALA A 204 -15.77 22.74 12.53
N VAL A 205 -15.07 21.60 12.43
CA VAL A 205 -14.56 21.07 11.14
C VAL A 205 -15.66 20.36 10.32
N LEU A 206 -16.80 19.99 10.93
CA LEU A 206 -17.91 19.34 10.22
C LEU A 206 -18.77 20.36 9.46
N ASN A 207 -18.14 21.12 8.59
CA ASN A 207 -18.81 21.90 7.54
C ASN A 207 -17.92 21.85 6.28
N PRO A 208 -18.49 21.98 5.07
CA PRO A 208 -17.77 21.76 3.82
C PRO A 208 -16.48 22.57 3.71
N ASP A 209 -16.52 23.86 3.96
CA ASP A 209 -15.37 24.76 3.79
C ASP A 209 -14.23 24.48 4.78
N ALA A 210 -14.58 24.25 6.06
CA ALA A 210 -13.59 23.95 7.08
C ALA A 210 -12.97 22.57 6.86
N MET A 211 -13.76 21.58 6.47
CA MET A 211 -13.26 20.24 6.15
C MET A 211 -12.31 20.27 4.96
N MET A 212 -12.68 20.96 3.88
CA MET A 212 -11.79 21.04 2.70
C MET A 212 -10.49 21.78 3.00
N ARG A 213 -10.49 22.85 3.78
CA ARG A 213 -9.26 23.52 4.22
C ARG A 213 -8.39 22.61 5.10
N PHE A 214 -9.01 21.90 6.04
CA PHE A 214 -8.30 20.93 6.88
C PHE A 214 -7.65 19.84 6.04
N LEU A 215 -8.39 19.26 5.10
CA LEU A 215 -7.89 18.20 4.22
C LEU A 215 -6.79 18.71 3.30
N ASP A 216 -6.91 19.90 2.71
CA ASP A 216 -5.86 20.49 1.87
C ASP A 216 -4.53 20.61 2.64
N GLU A 217 -4.58 21.16 3.87
CA GLU A 217 -3.39 21.29 4.72
C GLU A 217 -2.76 19.93 5.05
N LYS A 218 -3.57 18.98 5.53
CA LYS A 218 -3.06 17.70 6.01
C LYS A 218 -2.60 16.78 4.89
N LEU A 219 -3.30 16.76 3.75
CA LEU A 219 -2.94 15.92 2.63
C LEU A 219 -1.66 16.37 1.91
N ARG A 220 -1.42 17.68 1.80
CA ARG A 220 -0.12 18.18 1.27
C ARG A 220 1.06 17.72 2.12
N SER A 221 0.88 17.58 3.44
CA SER A 221 1.93 17.11 4.35
C SER A 221 2.29 15.62 4.17
N LEU A 222 1.48 14.84 3.45
CA LEU A 222 1.81 13.46 3.10
C LEU A 222 3.08 13.41 2.24
N GLY A 223 3.25 14.35 1.30
CA GLY A 223 4.41 14.39 0.42
C GLY A 223 4.55 13.11 -0.41
N THR A 224 5.76 12.83 -0.87
CA THR A 224 6.05 11.72 -1.79
C THR A 224 6.78 10.54 -1.15
N ALA A 225 7.16 10.62 0.13
CA ALA A 225 7.99 9.61 0.79
C ALA A 225 7.35 8.20 0.89
N ALA A 226 6.04 8.09 0.72
CA ALA A 226 5.32 6.82 0.68
C ALA A 226 5.02 6.33 -0.75
N CYS A 227 5.66 6.92 -1.76
CA CYS A 227 5.56 6.52 -3.17
C CYS A 227 4.13 6.60 -3.74
N PRO A 228 3.62 7.82 -4.07
CA PRO A 228 2.36 7.97 -4.81
C PRO A 228 2.49 7.38 -6.24
N PRO A 229 1.39 7.18 -6.96
CA PRO A 229 0.01 7.57 -6.64
C PRO A 229 -0.59 6.75 -5.50
N TYR A 230 -1.28 7.42 -4.57
CA TYR A 230 -1.83 6.78 -3.38
C TYR A 230 -3.25 6.25 -3.59
N HIS A 231 -3.59 5.16 -2.89
CA HIS A 231 -4.97 4.90 -2.49
C HIS A 231 -5.17 5.57 -1.13
N LEU A 232 -5.87 6.68 -1.13
CA LEU A 232 -6.05 7.52 0.05
C LEU A 232 -7.30 7.09 0.82
N ALA A 233 -7.17 6.94 2.13
CA ALA A 233 -8.27 6.67 3.03
C ALA A 233 -8.40 7.78 4.06
N ILE A 234 -9.61 8.29 4.23
CA ILE A 234 -9.99 9.29 5.23
C ILE A 234 -11.16 8.73 6.03
N VAL A 235 -11.05 8.75 7.33
CA VAL A 235 -12.14 8.36 8.23
C VAL A 235 -12.52 9.55 9.10
N ILE A 236 -13.78 9.94 9.04
CA ILE A 236 -14.32 11.09 9.79
C ILE A 236 -15.26 10.57 10.87
N GLY A 237 -14.85 10.70 12.13
CA GLY A 237 -15.53 10.13 13.28
C GLY A 237 -14.91 8.81 13.72
N GLY A 238 -15.53 8.17 14.67
CA GLY A 238 -15.13 6.92 15.29
C GLY A 238 -15.66 6.85 16.72
N THR A 239 -16.08 5.68 17.14
CA THR A 239 -16.49 5.41 18.54
C THR A 239 -15.28 5.49 19.48
N SER A 240 -14.07 5.29 18.95
CA SER A 240 -12.79 5.56 19.59
C SER A 240 -11.76 6.04 18.56
N ALA A 241 -10.67 6.62 19.03
CA ALA A 241 -9.51 7.00 18.21
C ALA A 241 -8.88 5.79 17.52
N GLU A 242 -8.73 4.69 18.25
CA GLU A 242 -8.23 3.41 17.73
C GLU A 242 -9.11 2.88 16.59
N PHE A 243 -10.44 2.93 16.76
CA PHE A 243 -11.36 2.44 15.74
C PHE A 243 -11.31 3.27 14.47
N ALA A 244 -11.11 4.60 14.58
CA ALA A 244 -10.92 5.47 13.42
C ALA A 244 -9.65 5.08 12.62
N LEU A 245 -8.52 4.86 13.30
CA LEU A 245 -7.26 4.41 12.66
C LEU A 245 -7.38 3.03 12.02
N LYS A 246 -8.02 2.08 12.71
CA LYS A 246 -8.28 0.73 12.18
C LYS A 246 -9.15 0.80 10.93
N THR A 247 -10.21 1.59 10.96
CA THR A 247 -11.10 1.79 9.80
C THR A 247 -10.33 2.41 8.62
N ALA A 248 -9.44 3.40 8.86
CA ALA A 248 -8.62 3.98 7.81
C ALA A 248 -7.67 2.94 7.18
N LYS A 249 -7.12 2.02 7.98
CA LYS A 249 -6.32 0.90 7.47
C LYS A 249 -7.16 -0.01 6.56
N TYR A 250 -8.35 -0.41 6.98
CA TYR A 250 -9.28 -1.19 6.15
C TYR A 250 -9.65 -0.47 4.85
N ALA A 251 -9.99 0.82 4.94
CA ALA A 251 -10.36 1.61 3.77
C ALA A 251 -9.18 1.75 2.79
N SER A 252 -7.95 1.92 3.29
CA SER A 252 -6.74 1.98 2.43
C SER A 252 -6.45 0.67 1.70
N ALA A 253 -6.98 -0.45 2.18
CA ALA A 253 -6.89 -1.77 1.55
C ALA A 253 -8.11 -2.09 0.66
N LYS A 254 -9.03 -1.13 0.46
CA LYS A 254 -10.28 -1.29 -0.30
C LYS A 254 -11.26 -2.30 0.31
N TYR A 255 -11.03 -2.72 1.55
CA TYR A 255 -11.85 -3.70 2.25
C TYR A 255 -13.26 -3.20 2.57
N LEU A 256 -13.46 -1.87 2.59
CA LEU A 256 -14.71 -1.21 2.92
C LEU A 256 -15.46 -0.66 1.68
N ASP A 257 -15.13 -1.09 0.48
CA ASP A 257 -15.69 -0.54 -0.75
C ASP A 257 -17.19 -0.82 -0.90
N GLN A 258 -17.71 -1.86 -0.25
CA GLN A 258 -19.11 -2.25 -0.25
C GLN A 258 -19.96 -1.62 0.87
N LEU A 259 -19.39 -0.73 1.69
CA LEU A 259 -20.18 -0.01 2.69
C LEU A 259 -21.34 0.77 2.04
N PRO A 260 -22.47 0.96 2.76
CA PRO A 260 -23.56 1.83 2.34
C PRO A 260 -23.04 3.24 1.97
N LYS A 261 -23.76 3.94 1.09
CA LYS A 261 -23.43 5.31 0.67
C LYS A 261 -24.18 6.39 1.46
N ALA A 262 -24.97 5.99 2.43
CA ALA A 262 -25.71 6.89 3.34
C ALA A 262 -25.73 6.29 4.73
N GLY A 263 -25.76 7.15 5.75
CA GLY A 263 -25.89 6.75 7.14
C GLY A 263 -27.34 6.58 7.56
N ASP A 264 -27.55 5.86 8.66
CA ASP A 264 -28.84 5.70 9.34
C ASP A 264 -28.73 6.17 10.79
N ALA A 265 -29.66 7.01 11.22
CA ALA A 265 -29.67 7.53 12.57
C ALA A 265 -30.16 6.53 13.63
N ALA A 266 -30.88 5.48 13.22
CA ALA A 266 -31.40 4.46 14.14
C ALA A 266 -30.31 3.44 14.50
N THR A 267 -29.51 3.01 13.55
CA THR A 267 -28.46 2.01 13.72
C THR A 267 -27.08 2.64 13.96
N GLY A 268 -26.84 3.82 13.37
CA GLY A 268 -25.57 4.53 13.48
C GLY A 268 -24.40 3.83 12.78
N HIS A 269 -24.65 2.99 11.76
CA HIS A 269 -23.58 2.33 11.01
C HIS A 269 -22.69 3.33 10.24
N GLY A 270 -21.50 2.88 9.85
CA GLY A 270 -20.59 3.62 8.99
C GLY A 270 -21.02 3.57 7.52
N PHE A 271 -20.67 4.62 6.78
CA PHE A 271 -20.96 4.69 5.34
C PHE A 271 -19.82 5.37 4.57
N ARG A 272 -19.79 5.17 3.26
CA ARG A 272 -18.89 5.87 2.34
C ARG A 272 -19.52 7.14 1.82
N ASP A 273 -18.83 8.26 1.95
CA ASP A 273 -19.21 9.55 1.39
C ASP A 273 -18.57 9.73 0.00
N THR A 274 -19.21 9.15 -1.02
CA THR A 274 -18.67 9.16 -2.39
C THR A 274 -18.62 10.56 -3.01
N GLU A 275 -19.46 11.48 -2.57
CA GLU A 275 -19.42 12.89 -3.02
C GLU A 275 -18.15 13.59 -2.49
N LEU A 276 -17.81 13.37 -1.21
CA LEU A 276 -16.60 13.91 -0.63
C LEU A 276 -15.33 13.21 -1.20
N GLU A 277 -15.39 11.92 -1.55
CA GLU A 277 -14.32 11.21 -2.24
C GLU A 277 -13.94 11.91 -3.55
N GLU A 278 -14.92 12.25 -4.38
CA GLU A 278 -14.71 12.95 -5.66
C GLU A 278 -14.10 14.35 -5.44
N LYS A 279 -14.61 15.12 -4.48
CA LYS A 279 -14.09 16.46 -4.15
C LYS A 279 -12.63 16.41 -3.65
N VAL A 280 -12.30 15.42 -2.82
CA VAL A 280 -10.94 15.24 -2.32
C VAL A 280 -10.00 14.75 -3.42
N LEU A 281 -10.44 13.85 -4.30
CA LEU A 281 -9.64 13.41 -5.43
C LEU A 281 -9.29 14.60 -6.33
N GLU A 282 -10.26 15.45 -6.64
CA GLU A 282 -10.01 16.65 -7.44
C GLU A 282 -9.07 17.64 -6.74
N LEU A 283 -9.23 17.81 -5.42
CA LEU A 283 -8.30 18.61 -4.62
C LEU A 283 -6.87 18.10 -4.74
N THR A 284 -6.65 16.79 -4.67
CA THR A 284 -5.31 16.20 -4.74
C THR A 284 -4.65 16.36 -6.12
N ARG A 285 -5.43 16.41 -7.20
CA ARG A 285 -4.96 16.69 -8.56
C ARG A 285 -4.35 18.09 -8.70
N GLN A 286 -4.85 19.04 -7.91
CA GLN A 286 -4.40 20.44 -7.92
C GLN A 286 -3.13 20.66 -7.08
N PHE A 287 -2.63 19.66 -6.37
CA PHE A 287 -1.41 19.79 -5.55
C PHE A 287 -0.14 20.06 -6.37
N GLY A 288 -0.10 19.55 -7.59
CA GLY A 288 1.08 19.64 -8.44
C GLY A 288 2.23 18.72 -7.99
N ILE A 289 2.01 17.89 -6.96
CA ILE A 289 3.00 16.93 -6.43
C ILE A 289 3.08 15.71 -7.36
N GLY A 290 1.95 15.25 -7.85
CA GLY A 290 1.81 14.15 -8.79
C GLY A 290 2.38 12.83 -8.27
N ALA A 291 2.69 11.95 -9.21
CA ALA A 291 3.33 10.68 -8.96
C ALA A 291 4.84 10.88 -8.78
N GLN A 292 5.27 11.34 -7.61
CA GLN A 292 6.65 11.53 -7.14
C GLN A 292 7.38 12.80 -7.63
N PHE A 293 7.29 13.20 -8.90
CA PHE A 293 8.13 14.25 -9.48
C PHE A 293 7.32 15.39 -10.15
N GLY A 294 6.14 15.66 -9.65
CA GLY A 294 5.20 16.63 -10.23
C GLY A 294 4.18 15.94 -11.13
N GLY A 295 3.07 16.62 -11.35
CA GLY A 295 1.93 16.14 -12.11
C GLY A 295 0.63 16.16 -11.32
N LYS A 296 -0.40 15.50 -11.83
CA LYS A 296 -1.74 15.48 -11.20
C LYS A 296 -2.05 14.20 -10.41
N TYR A 297 -1.30 13.12 -10.65
CA TYR A 297 -1.60 11.81 -10.05
C TYR A 297 -0.95 11.62 -8.68
N PHE A 298 -1.38 12.45 -7.72
CA PHE A 298 -1.01 12.24 -6.31
C PHE A 298 -1.77 11.07 -5.70
N CYS A 299 -3.03 10.88 -6.10
CA CYS A 299 -3.85 9.74 -5.73
C CYS A 299 -4.44 9.06 -6.97
N HIS A 300 -4.56 7.74 -6.90
CA HIS A 300 -5.39 6.96 -7.81
C HIS A 300 -6.86 7.15 -7.51
N ASP A 301 -7.19 7.06 -6.24
CA ASP A 301 -8.55 7.14 -5.72
C ASP A 301 -8.54 7.55 -4.24
N VAL A 302 -9.71 7.89 -3.75
CA VAL A 302 -9.96 8.31 -2.38
C VAL A 302 -11.11 7.51 -1.82
N ARG A 303 -11.03 7.15 -0.55
CA ARG A 303 -12.12 6.58 0.24
C ARG A 303 -12.38 7.44 1.46
N VAL A 304 -13.61 7.89 1.61
CA VAL A 304 -14.06 8.64 2.77
C VAL A 304 -15.09 7.82 3.51
N VAL A 305 -14.74 7.36 4.70
CA VAL A 305 -15.65 6.62 5.59
C VAL A 305 -16.11 7.54 6.71
N ARG A 306 -17.42 7.67 6.85
CA ARG A 306 -18.05 8.42 7.93
C ARG A 306 -18.54 7.45 9.00
N LEU A 307 -18.07 7.66 10.24
CA LEU A 307 -18.43 6.84 11.41
C LEU A 307 -19.22 7.63 12.44
N PRO A 308 -20.04 6.95 13.26
CA PRO A 308 -20.61 7.55 14.46
C PRO A 308 -19.48 7.98 15.41
N ARG A 309 -19.76 8.95 16.26
CA ARG A 309 -18.78 9.51 17.19
C ARG A 309 -19.42 9.93 18.50
N HIS A 310 -18.62 10.11 19.53
CA HIS A 310 -19.04 10.84 20.70
C HIS A 310 -19.29 12.31 20.32
N GLY A 311 -20.39 12.90 20.85
CA GLY A 311 -20.81 14.24 20.48
C GLY A 311 -19.75 15.34 20.69
N ALA A 312 -18.87 15.17 21.68
CA ALA A 312 -17.81 16.12 22.05
C ALA A 312 -16.46 15.87 21.37
N SER A 313 -16.30 14.81 20.59
CA SER A 313 -15.04 14.49 19.89
C SER A 313 -15.26 14.31 18.39
N LEU A 314 -14.23 14.59 17.60
CA LEU A 314 -14.22 14.32 16.16
C LEU A 314 -12.84 13.79 15.78
N PRO A 315 -12.57 12.49 15.96
CA PRO A 315 -11.37 11.91 15.41
C PRO A 315 -11.46 11.91 13.88
N ILE A 316 -10.37 12.29 13.22
CA ILE A 316 -10.19 12.17 11.76
C ILE A 316 -8.92 11.39 11.55
N ALA A 317 -9.03 10.23 10.90
CA ALA A 317 -7.88 9.41 10.56
C ALA A 317 -7.60 9.47 9.05
N ILE A 318 -6.32 9.54 8.71
CA ILE A 318 -5.83 9.51 7.32
C ILE A 318 -4.83 8.38 7.21
N ALA A 319 -4.95 7.56 6.18
CA ALA A 319 -4.01 6.50 5.86
C ALA A 319 -3.85 6.36 4.34
N VAL A 320 -2.74 5.78 3.90
CA VAL A 320 -2.49 5.51 2.48
C VAL A 320 -2.10 4.06 2.24
N SER A 321 -2.43 3.55 1.05
CA SER A 321 -1.70 2.48 0.40
C SER A 321 -0.87 3.11 -0.71
N CYS A 322 0.42 2.73 -0.80
CA CYS A 322 1.33 3.28 -1.80
C CYS A 322 1.13 2.60 -3.17
N SER A 323 1.91 3.00 -4.15
CA SER A 323 1.89 2.43 -5.50
C SER A 323 2.19 0.92 -5.56
N ALA A 324 2.71 0.32 -4.49
CA ALA A 324 2.87 -1.14 -4.40
C ALA A 324 1.60 -1.89 -3.99
N ASP A 325 0.60 -1.22 -3.44
CA ASP A 325 -0.77 -1.68 -3.13
C ASP A 325 -0.90 -3.15 -2.65
N ARG A 326 -0.13 -3.51 -1.62
CA ARG A 326 0.09 -4.88 -1.16
C ARG A 326 -0.97 -5.36 -0.18
N GLN A 327 -2.04 -5.93 -0.68
CA GLN A 327 -3.07 -6.60 0.10
C GLN A 327 -3.74 -7.71 -0.70
N VAL A 328 -4.25 -8.72 0.01
CA VAL A 328 -4.98 -9.86 -0.57
C VAL A 328 -5.99 -10.40 0.43
N LEU A 329 -7.12 -10.86 -0.06
CA LEU A 329 -8.12 -11.56 0.74
C LEU A 329 -7.88 -13.07 0.72
N GLY A 330 -8.19 -13.73 1.83
CA GLY A 330 -8.20 -15.18 1.94
C GLY A 330 -9.41 -15.67 2.71
N LYS A 331 -9.82 -16.91 2.46
CA LYS A 331 -10.87 -17.57 3.26
C LYS A 331 -10.67 -19.05 3.31
N ILE A 332 -11.16 -19.63 4.39
CA ILE A 332 -11.26 -21.08 4.59
C ILE A 332 -12.74 -21.39 4.79
N THR A 333 -13.24 -22.31 3.99
CA THR A 333 -14.65 -22.77 4.01
C THR A 333 -14.68 -24.30 4.01
N PRO A 334 -15.85 -24.94 4.12
CA PRO A 334 -15.94 -26.40 3.99
C PRO A 334 -15.37 -26.97 2.68
N GLU A 335 -15.30 -26.16 1.64
CA GLU A 335 -14.79 -26.54 0.30
C GLU A 335 -13.25 -26.43 0.19
N GLY A 336 -12.57 -25.81 1.16
CA GLY A 336 -11.13 -25.70 1.17
C GLY A 336 -10.58 -24.32 1.59
N VAL A 337 -9.31 -24.12 1.29
CA VAL A 337 -8.54 -22.91 1.54
C VAL A 337 -8.44 -22.11 0.24
N PHE A 338 -8.85 -20.87 0.28
CA PHE A 338 -8.93 -20.00 -0.90
C PHE A 338 -8.17 -18.68 -0.68
N ILE A 339 -7.60 -18.15 -1.76
CA ILE A 339 -6.99 -16.83 -1.77
C ILE A 339 -7.49 -16.03 -2.97
N GLU A 340 -7.61 -14.71 -2.81
CA GLU A 340 -7.97 -13.77 -3.90
C GLU A 340 -7.05 -13.97 -5.11
N GLN A 341 -7.64 -14.00 -6.30
CA GLN A 341 -6.89 -14.10 -7.54
C GLN A 341 -6.31 -12.74 -7.91
N LEU A 342 -5.02 -12.55 -7.66
CA LEU A 342 -4.26 -11.41 -8.14
C LEU A 342 -3.81 -11.63 -9.60
N GLU A 343 -3.33 -10.56 -10.23
CA GLU A 343 -2.86 -10.59 -11.61
C GLU A 343 -1.45 -11.19 -11.72
N THR A 344 -1.33 -12.27 -12.43
CA THR A 344 -0.07 -12.99 -12.65
C THR A 344 0.59 -12.65 -14.00
N ASP A 345 -0.12 -11.95 -14.89
CA ASP A 345 0.38 -11.48 -16.18
C ASP A 345 0.19 -9.95 -16.34
N PRO A 346 0.95 -9.14 -15.58
CA PRO A 346 0.86 -7.69 -15.69
C PRO A 346 1.30 -7.13 -17.06
N ALA A 347 1.99 -7.93 -17.88
CA ALA A 347 2.45 -7.51 -19.21
C ALA A 347 1.30 -7.03 -20.10
N ARG A 348 0.10 -7.59 -19.96
CA ARG A 348 -1.09 -7.19 -20.71
C ARG A 348 -1.55 -5.75 -20.49
N PHE A 349 -1.04 -5.07 -19.45
CA PHE A 349 -1.31 -3.65 -19.17
C PHE A 349 -0.23 -2.73 -19.71
N LEU A 350 0.85 -3.29 -20.28
CA LEU A 350 1.90 -2.51 -20.91
C LEU A 350 1.49 -2.10 -22.33
N PRO A 351 1.93 -0.93 -22.84
CA PRO A 351 1.81 -0.61 -24.25
C PRO A 351 2.47 -1.67 -25.15
N ASP A 352 1.87 -1.95 -26.31
CA ASP A 352 2.33 -3.01 -27.22
C ASP A 352 3.83 -3.00 -27.51
N GLN A 353 4.41 -1.82 -27.77
CA GLN A 353 5.84 -1.68 -28.03
C GLN A 353 6.73 -2.06 -26.84
N THR A 354 6.24 -1.84 -25.62
CA THR A 354 6.95 -2.21 -24.39
C THR A 354 6.83 -3.70 -24.13
N HIS A 355 5.68 -4.29 -24.44
CA HIS A 355 5.44 -5.72 -24.32
C HIS A 355 6.38 -6.51 -25.25
N ALA A 356 6.45 -6.16 -26.53
CA ALA A 356 7.32 -6.79 -27.51
C ALA A 356 8.80 -6.79 -27.09
N ALA A 357 9.26 -5.66 -26.53
CA ALA A 357 10.65 -5.54 -26.08
C ALA A 357 10.97 -6.36 -24.80
N LEU A 358 9.99 -6.55 -23.90
CA LEU A 358 10.17 -7.37 -22.69
C LEU A 358 10.08 -8.88 -22.99
N THR A 359 9.36 -9.26 -24.03
CA THR A 359 9.23 -10.65 -24.47
C THR A 359 10.36 -11.12 -25.40
N GLY A 360 11.23 -10.21 -25.83
CA GLY A 360 12.34 -10.52 -26.73
C GLY A 360 11.92 -10.67 -28.19
N GLU A 361 10.71 -10.21 -28.55
CA GLU A 361 10.19 -10.26 -29.92
C GLU A 361 10.67 -9.11 -30.80
N GLU A 362 11.34 -8.08 -30.21
CA GLU A 362 11.94 -6.96 -30.94
C GLU A 362 13.31 -6.52 -30.36
N ASP A 363 14.08 -5.83 -31.19
CA ASP A 363 15.44 -5.38 -30.90
C ASP A 363 15.49 -4.44 -29.68
N THR A 364 16.28 -4.77 -28.67
CA THR A 364 16.38 -4.09 -27.37
C THR A 364 16.74 -2.61 -27.48
N ASP A 365 17.23 -2.15 -28.62
CA ASP A 365 17.57 -0.74 -28.88
C ASP A 365 16.33 0.14 -29.08
N ALA A 366 15.18 -0.44 -29.45
CA ALA A 366 13.93 0.30 -29.68
C ALA A 366 13.24 0.75 -28.37
N VAL A 367 13.37 0.01 -27.25
CA VAL A 367 12.74 0.32 -25.95
C VAL A 367 13.31 1.59 -25.33
N GLY A 368 14.61 1.84 -25.54
CA GLY A 368 15.25 3.07 -25.09
C GLY A 368 14.76 4.31 -25.85
N ALA A 369 14.24 4.15 -27.07
CA ALA A 369 13.82 5.24 -27.94
C ALA A 369 12.35 5.65 -27.79
N ALA A 370 11.46 4.74 -27.38
CA ALA A 370 10.02 5.03 -27.30
C ALA A 370 9.59 5.76 -26.03
N SER A 371 10.36 5.69 -24.94
CA SER A 371 10.06 6.36 -23.66
C SER A 371 10.71 7.74 -23.49
N THR A 372 11.67 8.09 -24.36
CA THR A 372 12.29 9.41 -24.39
C THR A 372 12.54 9.74 -25.85
N GLY A 373 12.05 10.85 -26.37
CA GLY A 373 12.37 11.25 -27.74
C GLY A 373 13.86 10.96 -28.04
N ALA A 374 14.09 10.15 -29.09
CA ALA A 374 15.41 9.60 -29.43
C ALA A 374 16.51 10.66 -29.52
N GLY A 375 17.16 10.94 -28.41
CA GLY A 375 18.38 11.75 -28.32
C GLY A 375 19.56 10.86 -28.00
N ALA A 376 20.69 11.10 -28.65
CA ALA A 376 21.95 10.43 -28.34
C ALA A 376 22.24 10.50 -26.83
N VAL A 377 22.74 9.41 -26.25
CA VAL A 377 23.23 9.39 -24.87
C VAL A 377 24.42 10.33 -24.75
N VAL A 378 24.33 11.33 -23.85
CA VAL A 378 25.41 12.29 -23.62
C VAL A 378 26.36 11.74 -22.57
N ALA A 379 27.63 11.63 -22.89
CA ALA A 379 28.67 11.20 -21.96
C ALA A 379 29.12 12.38 -21.10
N ILE A 380 29.10 12.23 -19.79
CA ILE A 380 29.54 13.21 -18.80
C ILE A 380 30.68 12.61 -17.98
N ASP A 381 31.83 13.26 -18.02
CA ASP A 381 32.99 12.89 -17.20
C ASP A 381 32.91 13.59 -15.83
N LEU A 382 32.65 12.82 -14.78
CA LEU A 382 32.58 13.30 -13.39
C LEU A 382 33.95 13.51 -12.72
N ASN A 383 35.06 13.26 -13.42
CA ASN A 383 36.40 13.61 -12.95
C ASN A 383 36.76 15.12 -13.16
N GLN A 384 35.88 15.83 -13.85
CA GLN A 384 36.03 17.28 -14.06
C GLN A 384 35.64 18.05 -12.78
N PRO A 385 36.12 19.33 -12.64
CA PRO A 385 35.61 20.21 -11.60
C PRO A 385 34.08 20.36 -11.63
N MET A 386 33.43 20.47 -10.48
CA MET A 386 31.97 20.60 -10.41
C MET A 386 31.42 21.75 -11.24
N ALA A 387 32.15 22.87 -11.35
CA ALA A 387 31.73 24.00 -12.18
C ALA A 387 31.62 23.62 -13.66
N ASP A 388 32.54 22.81 -14.17
CA ASP A 388 32.55 22.36 -15.56
C ASP A 388 31.45 21.29 -15.80
N ILE A 389 31.25 20.38 -14.85
CA ILE A 389 30.14 19.39 -14.88
C ILE A 389 28.80 20.11 -14.94
N LEU A 390 28.56 21.10 -14.08
CA LEU A 390 27.34 21.89 -14.08
C LEU A 390 27.15 22.70 -15.36
N ALA A 391 28.22 23.30 -15.87
CA ALA A 391 28.18 24.04 -17.15
C ALA A 391 27.84 23.12 -18.33
N GLU A 392 28.30 21.86 -18.31
CA GLU A 392 27.92 20.86 -19.32
C GLU A 392 26.46 20.44 -19.18
N LEU A 393 26.03 20.08 -17.97
CA LEU A 393 24.67 19.63 -17.71
C LEU A 393 23.62 20.68 -18.09
N THR A 394 23.89 21.98 -17.90
CA THR A 394 22.97 23.06 -18.27
C THR A 394 22.70 23.19 -19.76
N LYS A 395 23.54 22.60 -20.62
CA LYS A 395 23.33 22.61 -22.08
C LYS A 395 22.27 21.61 -22.52
N HIS A 396 21.88 20.68 -21.65
CA HIS A 396 21.00 19.57 -22.00
C HIS A 396 19.63 19.75 -21.38
N PRO A 397 18.55 19.52 -22.14
CA PRO A 397 17.17 19.56 -21.59
C PRO A 397 16.96 18.53 -20.49
N VAL A 398 16.03 18.80 -19.59
CA VAL A 398 15.56 17.82 -18.61
C VAL A 398 15.10 16.55 -19.35
N LYS A 399 15.43 15.38 -18.81
CA LYS A 399 15.22 14.02 -19.38
C LYS A 399 16.23 13.62 -20.47
N THR A 400 17.26 14.38 -20.74
CA THR A 400 18.38 13.89 -21.58
C THR A 400 19.01 12.67 -20.92
N ARG A 401 19.21 11.60 -21.68
CA ARG A 401 19.92 10.39 -21.21
C ARG A 401 21.41 10.71 -21.09
N LEU A 402 21.95 10.47 -19.89
CA LEU A 402 23.35 10.72 -19.58
C LEU A 402 24.06 9.41 -19.28
N SER A 403 25.30 9.27 -19.79
CA SER A 403 26.25 8.25 -19.36
C SER A 403 27.28 8.91 -18.47
N LEU A 404 27.21 8.65 -17.17
CA LEU A 404 28.08 9.26 -16.17
C LEU A 404 29.30 8.36 -15.90
N THR A 405 30.50 8.91 -16.00
CA THR A 405 31.76 8.19 -15.71
C THR A 405 32.58 8.99 -14.70
N GLY A 406 32.88 8.38 -13.57
CA GLY A 406 33.68 9.01 -12.52
C GLY A 406 33.07 8.86 -11.11
N PRO A 407 33.65 9.52 -10.09
CA PRO A 407 33.18 9.41 -8.72
C PRO A 407 31.87 10.16 -8.49
N LEU A 408 30.98 9.56 -7.70
CA LEU A 408 29.80 10.22 -7.17
C LEU A 408 29.55 9.77 -5.73
N VAL A 409 28.84 10.59 -4.97
CA VAL A 409 28.47 10.28 -3.58
C VAL A 409 27.07 9.67 -3.57
N VAL A 410 26.94 8.49 -2.98
CA VAL A 410 25.63 7.88 -2.78
C VAL A 410 25.10 8.27 -1.40
N ALA A 411 23.95 8.91 -1.35
CA ALA A 411 23.35 9.36 -0.09
C ALA A 411 21.84 9.15 -0.08
N ARG A 412 21.31 8.73 1.08
CA ARG A 412 19.88 8.55 1.35
C ARG A 412 19.45 9.44 2.52
N ASP A 413 18.23 9.23 3.03
CA ASP A 413 17.55 10.04 4.04
C ASP A 413 18.42 10.37 5.26
N ILE A 414 19.07 9.37 5.86
CA ILE A 414 19.93 9.56 7.05
C ILE A 414 21.12 10.46 6.72
N ALA A 415 21.73 10.28 5.56
CA ALA A 415 22.84 11.10 5.13
C ALA A 415 22.40 12.54 4.88
N HIS A 416 21.24 12.75 4.23
CA HIS A 416 20.67 14.07 4.02
C HIS A 416 20.25 14.75 5.33
N ALA A 417 19.68 14.01 6.28
CA ALA A 417 19.37 14.54 7.61
C ALA A 417 20.65 15.05 8.32
N LYS A 418 21.74 14.27 8.31
CA LYS A 418 23.02 14.67 8.89
C LYS A 418 23.65 15.88 8.17
N ILE A 419 23.51 15.95 6.85
CA ILE A 419 23.95 17.12 6.08
C ILE A 419 23.16 18.35 6.52
N LYS A 420 21.82 18.22 6.65
CA LYS A 420 20.96 19.31 7.09
C LYS A 420 21.32 19.77 8.52
N GLU A 421 21.44 18.84 9.47
CA GLU A 421 21.85 19.15 10.85
C GLU A 421 23.16 19.95 10.90
N ARG A 422 24.13 19.53 10.08
CA ARG A 422 25.42 20.22 9.96
C ARG A 422 25.26 21.66 9.44
N LEU A 423 24.48 21.84 8.38
CA LEU A 423 24.21 23.16 7.81
C LEU A 423 23.43 24.07 8.76
N ASP A 424 22.44 23.50 9.48
CA ASP A 424 21.65 24.23 10.49
C ASP A 424 22.52 24.67 11.67
N ALA A 425 23.57 23.91 11.99
CA ALA A 425 24.59 24.29 12.98
C ALA A 425 25.58 25.36 12.46
N GLY A 426 25.45 25.83 11.22
CA GLY A 426 26.35 26.79 10.61
C GLY A 426 27.70 26.18 10.18
N GLU A 427 27.82 24.87 10.15
CA GLU A 427 29.03 24.21 9.68
C GLU A 427 29.06 24.12 8.14
N PRO A 428 30.26 24.22 7.52
CA PRO A 428 30.36 24.20 6.06
C PRO A 428 30.04 22.81 5.50
N MET A 429 29.53 22.77 4.25
CA MET A 429 29.37 21.54 3.51
C MET A 429 30.71 20.79 3.41
N PRO A 430 30.78 19.49 3.67
CA PRO A 430 31.99 18.71 3.49
C PRO A 430 32.55 18.78 2.05
N ASP A 431 33.85 18.80 1.89
CA ASP A 431 34.49 18.97 0.56
C ASP A 431 34.11 17.85 -0.41
N TYR A 432 33.97 16.63 0.04
CA TYR A 432 33.54 15.51 -0.81
C TYR A 432 32.12 15.68 -1.36
N LEU A 433 31.21 16.34 -0.63
CA LEU A 433 29.87 16.69 -1.11
C LEU A 433 29.87 17.93 -2.01
N ARG A 434 30.80 18.86 -1.76
CA ARG A 434 30.94 20.08 -2.56
C ARG A 434 31.53 19.79 -3.95
N ASN A 435 32.40 18.79 -4.01
CA ASN A 435 33.21 18.50 -5.20
C ASN A 435 32.70 17.34 -6.04
N HIS A 436 31.59 16.64 -5.61
CA HIS A 436 31.05 15.51 -6.35
C HIS A 436 29.53 15.58 -6.44
N PRO A 437 28.93 15.08 -7.53
CA PRO A 437 27.50 14.89 -7.61
C PRO A 437 27.00 13.91 -6.56
N VAL A 438 25.79 14.16 -6.07
CA VAL A 438 25.12 13.23 -5.14
C VAL A 438 24.07 12.44 -5.90
N TYR A 439 24.16 11.13 -5.84
CA TYR A 439 23.12 10.21 -6.29
C TYR A 439 22.24 9.82 -5.10
N TYR A 440 20.99 10.21 -5.14
CA TYR A 440 20.02 9.80 -4.13
C TYR A 440 19.57 8.35 -4.44
N ALA A 441 20.08 7.38 -3.68
CA ALA A 441 19.76 5.95 -3.82
C ALA A 441 18.59 5.56 -2.91
N GLY A 442 17.56 6.36 -2.90
CA GLY A 442 16.34 6.10 -2.16
C GLY A 442 15.24 5.49 -3.04
N PRO A 443 14.18 4.89 -2.43
CA PRO A 443 12.95 4.60 -3.13
C PRO A 443 12.25 5.89 -3.48
#